data_5dece9664a9a7496cb4a2c01ce24c054
#
_entry.id   5dece9664a9a7496cb4a2c01ce24c054
#
_cell.length_a   1.000
_cell.length_b   1.000
_cell.length_c   1.000
_cell.angle_alpha   90.00
_cell.angle_beta   90.00
_cell.angle_gamma   90.00
#
_symmetry.space_group_name_H-M   'P 1'
#
loop_
_entity.id
_entity.type
_entity.pdbx_description
1 polymer ?
#
loop_
_entity_poly.entity_id
_entity_poly.type
_entity_poly.pdbx_seq_one_letter_code
_entity_poly.pdbx_strand_id
1 'polypeptide(L)'
;MDNRSIHIEPKKSLGQNFLIDLNIAQKATHLLEVGPDDIIIEIGPGKGVLTQYLADYHNEIYAIEIDKRLSDLLIMQFPNKYYPNIHIINEDFIKFDFSQITNSQNLAVIGNLPYYLTSSILFKLFDNYNFVKNAVVMVQKEVANRLLSSTDTKLYGILPIALSFYGKITTSFNVPAYCFYPQPNVHSKVLSVSFYRADDKVPHSKEIMNMVKLIFQQRRKKLSNALESYLYSCGIDFKVFYDNLMQNQQYNILEYFDK
;
A
#
# COMPACT_ATOMS: atom_id res chain seq x y z
N MET A 1 18.84 -32.91 11.03
CA MET A 1 17.46 -32.79 10.53
C MET A 1 17.52 -32.58 9.04
N ASP A 2 16.82 -33.43 8.31
CA ASP A 2 16.95 -33.60 6.87
C ASP A 2 16.55 -32.31 6.14
N ASN A 3 17.52 -31.61 5.59
CA ASN A 3 17.36 -30.31 4.94
C ASN A 3 16.85 -30.50 3.51
N ARG A 4 15.74 -31.22 3.35
CA ARG A 4 15.01 -31.23 2.09
C ARG A 4 14.35 -29.87 1.93
N SER A 5 15.02 -28.98 1.24
CA SER A 5 14.43 -27.71 0.82
C SER A 5 13.12 -28.01 0.08
N ILE A 6 11.99 -27.72 0.74
CA ILE A 6 10.67 -27.88 0.12
C ILE A 6 10.64 -26.92 -1.08
N HIS A 7 10.76 -27.48 -2.29
CA HIS A 7 10.77 -26.68 -3.49
C HIS A 7 9.32 -26.33 -3.88
N ILE A 8 8.91 -25.10 -3.57
CA ILE A 8 7.59 -24.57 -3.99
C ILE A 8 7.80 -23.73 -5.24
N GLU A 9 7.22 -24.18 -6.34
CA GLU A 9 7.21 -23.45 -7.60
C GLU A 9 6.30 -22.22 -7.54
N PRO A 10 6.75 -21.07 -8.11
CA PRO A 10 5.94 -19.87 -8.17
C PRO A 10 4.68 -20.04 -9.01
N LYS A 11 3.55 -19.56 -8.53
CA LYS A 11 2.30 -19.49 -9.29
C LYS A 11 2.23 -18.21 -10.10
N LYS A 12 2.25 -18.33 -11.44
CA LYS A 12 2.09 -17.18 -12.36
C LYS A 12 0.76 -16.46 -12.15
N SER A 13 -0.32 -17.20 -11.86
CA SER A 13 -1.64 -16.63 -11.58
C SER A 13 -1.69 -15.72 -10.35
N LEU A 14 -0.75 -15.87 -9.41
CA LEU A 14 -0.60 -15.03 -8.24
C LEU A 14 0.51 -13.97 -8.40
N GLY A 15 1.11 -13.85 -9.58
CA GLY A 15 2.18 -12.90 -9.87
C GLY A 15 3.39 -13.04 -8.94
N GLN A 16 3.68 -14.25 -8.46
CA GLN A 16 4.73 -14.51 -7.47
C GLN A 16 6.12 -14.27 -8.05
N ASN A 17 6.84 -13.30 -7.48
CA ASN A 17 8.26 -13.05 -7.66
C ASN A 17 8.87 -12.99 -6.26
N PHE A 18 9.47 -14.09 -5.81
CA PHE A 18 10.03 -14.17 -4.47
C PHE A 18 11.32 -13.37 -4.37
N LEU A 19 11.42 -12.50 -3.38
CA LEU A 19 12.68 -11.86 -3.03
C LEU A 19 13.66 -12.96 -2.59
N ILE A 20 14.88 -12.94 -3.13
CA ILE A 20 15.96 -13.90 -2.80
C ILE A 20 17.19 -13.21 -2.21
N ASP A 21 17.28 -11.90 -2.34
CA ASP A 21 18.41 -11.12 -1.82
C ASP A 21 18.17 -10.75 -0.35
N LEU A 22 18.98 -11.36 0.52
CA LEU A 22 18.87 -11.19 1.98
C LEU A 22 19.25 -9.78 2.44
N ASN A 23 20.21 -9.12 1.75
CA ASN A 23 20.59 -7.75 2.10
C ASN A 23 19.45 -6.75 1.84
N ILE A 24 18.73 -6.96 0.72
CA ILE A 24 17.54 -6.18 0.40
C ILE A 24 16.44 -6.44 1.43
N ALA A 25 16.20 -7.69 1.82
CA ALA A 25 15.23 -8.05 2.83
C ALA A 25 15.55 -7.37 4.17
N GLN A 26 16.77 -7.52 4.66
CA GLN A 26 17.23 -6.89 5.89
C GLN A 26 17.12 -5.36 5.84
N LYS A 27 17.55 -4.74 4.73
CA LYS A 27 17.44 -3.30 4.55
C LYS A 27 15.99 -2.82 4.55
N ALA A 28 15.07 -3.59 3.96
CA ALA A 28 13.65 -3.25 3.95
C ALA A 28 13.02 -3.34 5.35
N THR A 29 13.33 -4.41 6.12
CA THR A 29 12.82 -4.56 7.48
C THR A 29 13.32 -3.47 8.42
N HIS A 30 14.57 -3.01 8.26
CA HIS A 30 15.12 -1.91 9.06
C HIS A 30 14.47 -0.54 8.78
N LEU A 31 13.71 -0.38 7.69
CA LEU A 31 12.91 0.84 7.44
C LEU A 31 11.57 0.83 8.17
N LEU A 32 11.17 -0.31 8.75
CA LEU A 32 9.91 -0.41 9.48
C LEU A 32 10.06 0.28 10.85
N GLU A 33 9.28 1.32 11.06
CA GLU A 33 9.29 2.07 12.32
C GLU A 33 8.31 1.42 13.31
N VAL A 34 8.85 0.66 14.27
CA VAL A 34 8.07 -0.16 15.21
C VAL A 34 8.35 0.27 16.64
N GLY A 35 7.30 0.65 17.36
CA GLY A 35 7.32 0.86 18.81
C GLY A 35 6.94 -0.43 19.56
N PRO A 36 7.06 -0.45 20.89
CA PRO A 36 6.83 -1.66 21.69
C PRO A 36 5.38 -2.20 21.61
N ASP A 37 4.39 -1.32 21.42
CA ASP A 37 2.97 -1.68 21.36
C ASP A 37 2.44 -1.80 19.92
N ASP A 38 3.31 -1.65 18.92
CA ASP A 38 2.92 -1.78 17.53
C ASP A 38 2.77 -3.25 17.13
N ILE A 39 1.88 -3.51 16.19
CA ILE A 39 1.67 -4.82 15.59
C ILE A 39 2.24 -4.79 14.16
N ILE A 40 2.97 -5.82 13.77
CA ILE A 40 3.53 -5.96 12.44
C ILE A 40 2.61 -6.79 11.57
N ILE A 41 2.28 -6.29 10.37
CA ILE A 41 1.60 -7.07 9.33
C ILE A 41 2.57 -7.28 8.17
N GLU A 42 2.83 -8.54 7.82
CA GLU A 42 3.53 -8.90 6.59
C GLU A 42 2.53 -9.32 5.51
N ILE A 43 2.57 -8.62 4.37
CA ILE A 43 1.72 -8.90 3.22
C ILE A 43 2.44 -9.86 2.28
N GLY A 44 1.89 -11.07 2.07
CA GLY A 44 2.44 -12.04 1.15
C GLY A 44 3.86 -12.46 1.54
N PRO A 45 4.08 -13.06 2.70
CA PRO A 45 5.41 -13.47 3.18
C PRO A 45 6.14 -14.42 2.21
N GLY A 46 5.39 -15.14 1.36
CA GLY A 46 5.97 -16.02 0.38
C GLY A 46 6.78 -17.16 1.02
N LYS A 47 8.09 -17.18 0.74
CA LYS A 47 9.01 -18.16 1.33
C LYS A 47 9.59 -17.72 2.69
N GLY A 48 9.12 -16.62 3.26
CA GLY A 48 9.52 -16.14 4.59
C GLY A 48 10.81 -15.33 4.62
N VAL A 49 11.24 -14.76 3.50
CA VAL A 49 12.51 -14.00 3.42
C VAL A 49 12.48 -12.70 4.24
N LEU A 50 11.35 -12.02 4.32
CA LEU A 50 11.18 -10.90 5.24
C LEU A 50 10.85 -11.40 6.65
N THR A 51 9.98 -12.42 6.76
CA THR A 51 9.55 -13.00 8.05
C THR A 51 10.74 -13.41 8.94
N GLN A 52 11.82 -13.97 8.36
CA GLN A 52 13.00 -14.36 9.14
C GLN A 52 13.69 -13.18 9.85
N TYR A 53 13.67 -11.98 9.27
CA TYR A 53 14.21 -10.77 9.92
C TYR A 53 13.19 -10.14 10.86
N LEU A 54 11.89 -10.29 10.56
CA LEU A 54 10.83 -9.84 11.47
C LEU A 54 10.78 -10.68 12.75
N ALA A 55 11.20 -11.95 12.69
CA ALA A 55 11.27 -12.83 13.84
C ALA A 55 12.17 -12.31 14.99
N ASP A 56 13.08 -11.37 14.70
CA ASP A 56 13.92 -10.71 15.72
C ASP A 56 13.18 -9.60 16.47
N TYR A 57 11.99 -9.21 16.01
CA TYR A 57 11.13 -8.23 16.69
C TYR A 57 10.31 -8.93 17.78
N HIS A 58 10.09 -8.24 18.91
CA HIS A 58 9.27 -8.77 20.01
C HIS A 58 7.78 -8.49 19.86
N ASN A 59 7.40 -7.81 18.77
CA ASN A 59 6.04 -7.43 18.45
C ASN A 59 5.22 -8.64 17.98
N GLU A 60 3.89 -8.55 18.11
CA GLU A 60 2.98 -9.47 17.42
C GLU A 60 3.08 -9.29 15.90
N ILE A 61 3.27 -10.38 15.17
CA ILE A 61 3.48 -10.39 13.72
C ILE A 61 2.39 -11.23 13.08
N TYR A 62 1.62 -10.62 12.18
CA TYR A 62 0.58 -11.28 11.39
C TYR A 62 1.05 -11.39 9.94
N ALA A 63 1.49 -12.59 9.56
CA ALA A 63 1.95 -12.90 8.20
C ALA A 63 0.78 -13.45 7.38
N ILE A 64 0.25 -12.63 6.46
CA ILE A 64 -0.99 -12.92 5.71
C ILE A 64 -0.62 -13.44 4.31
N GLU A 65 -0.88 -14.72 4.05
CA GLU A 65 -0.51 -15.40 2.81
C GLU A 65 -1.72 -16.10 2.17
N ILE A 66 -1.98 -15.76 0.90
CA ILE A 66 -3.11 -16.31 0.16
C ILE A 66 -2.83 -17.75 -0.36
N ASP A 67 -1.57 -18.08 -0.65
CA ASP A 67 -1.20 -19.41 -1.14
C ASP A 67 -1.00 -20.38 0.03
N LYS A 68 -1.97 -21.28 0.20
CA LYS A 68 -1.95 -22.29 1.27
C LYS A 68 -0.64 -23.08 1.34
N ARG A 69 0.00 -23.40 0.21
CA ARG A 69 1.28 -24.15 0.17
C ARG A 69 2.40 -23.37 0.87
N LEU A 70 2.40 -22.02 0.68
CA LEU A 70 3.38 -21.13 1.32
C LEU A 70 3.03 -20.90 2.79
N SER A 71 1.74 -20.76 3.12
CA SER A 71 1.28 -20.69 4.50
C SER A 71 1.69 -21.94 5.29
N ASP A 72 1.48 -23.14 4.73
CA ASP A 72 1.90 -24.41 5.36
C ASP A 72 3.43 -24.48 5.54
N LEU A 73 4.21 -24.01 4.54
CA LEU A 73 5.66 -23.90 4.65
C LEU A 73 6.09 -22.97 5.79
N LEU A 74 5.45 -21.81 5.91
CA LEU A 74 5.76 -20.82 6.96
C LEU A 74 5.47 -21.35 8.35
N ILE A 75 4.35 -22.08 8.54
CA ILE A 75 4.02 -22.74 9.81
C ILE A 75 5.12 -23.74 10.20
N MET A 76 5.72 -24.44 9.23
CA MET A 76 6.83 -25.36 9.48
C MET A 76 8.15 -24.62 9.78
N GLN A 77 8.40 -23.48 9.14
CA GLN A 77 9.61 -22.66 9.34
C GLN A 77 9.56 -21.88 10.66
N PHE A 78 8.38 -21.38 11.03
CA PHE A 78 8.14 -20.57 12.22
C PHE A 78 7.12 -21.25 13.16
N PRO A 79 7.45 -22.41 13.73
CA PRO A 79 6.53 -23.13 14.60
C PRO A 79 6.26 -22.31 15.87
N ASN A 80 4.99 -22.22 16.27
CA ASN A 80 4.52 -21.43 17.41
C ASN A 80 5.26 -21.71 18.73
N LYS A 81 5.80 -22.91 18.90
CA LYS A 81 6.63 -23.27 20.07
C LYS A 81 7.86 -22.37 20.23
N TYR A 82 8.46 -21.92 19.12
CA TYR A 82 9.69 -21.11 19.11
C TYR A 82 9.43 -19.66 18.71
N TYR A 83 8.34 -19.41 18.01
CA TYR A 83 7.93 -18.09 17.50
C TYR A 83 6.47 -17.82 17.91
N PRO A 84 6.17 -17.69 19.22
CA PRO A 84 4.79 -17.56 19.70
C PRO A 84 4.11 -16.25 19.25
N ASN A 85 4.90 -15.24 18.89
CA ASN A 85 4.45 -13.94 18.43
C ASN A 85 4.26 -13.87 16.90
N ILE A 86 4.49 -14.97 16.15
CA ILE A 86 4.29 -15.00 14.69
C ILE A 86 3.03 -15.80 14.37
N HIS A 87 2.04 -15.10 13.82
CA HIS A 87 0.74 -15.66 13.42
C HIS A 87 0.68 -15.78 11.91
N ILE A 88 0.71 -17.01 11.39
CA ILE A 88 0.56 -17.27 9.95
C ILE A 88 -0.92 -17.41 9.64
N ILE A 89 -1.44 -16.49 8.81
CA ILE A 89 -2.84 -16.43 8.42
C ILE A 89 -2.98 -16.76 6.94
N ASN A 90 -3.72 -17.83 6.61
CA ASN A 90 -4.00 -18.17 5.22
C ASN A 90 -5.27 -17.45 4.75
N GLU A 91 -5.10 -16.22 4.26
CA GLU A 91 -6.19 -15.37 3.80
C GLU A 91 -5.75 -14.42 2.68
N ASP A 92 -6.74 -13.89 1.93
CA ASP A 92 -6.53 -12.78 1.01
C ASP A 92 -6.39 -11.47 1.78
N PHE A 93 -5.22 -10.83 1.72
CA PHE A 93 -4.97 -9.55 2.38
C PHE A 93 -6.01 -8.47 2.04
N ILE A 94 -6.54 -8.47 0.80
CA ILE A 94 -7.58 -7.49 0.41
C ILE A 94 -8.85 -7.65 1.25
N LYS A 95 -9.16 -8.87 1.71
CA LYS A 95 -10.36 -9.19 2.52
C LYS A 95 -10.11 -9.10 4.01
N PHE A 96 -8.84 -9.19 4.44
CA PHE A 96 -8.49 -9.20 5.86
C PHE A 96 -8.94 -7.92 6.55
N ASP A 97 -9.65 -8.05 7.67
CA ASP A 97 -10.16 -6.92 8.46
C ASP A 97 -9.20 -6.59 9.62
N PHE A 98 -8.60 -5.40 9.57
CA PHE A 98 -7.66 -4.94 10.60
C PHE A 98 -8.31 -4.78 11.98
N SER A 99 -9.62 -4.54 12.04
CA SER A 99 -10.35 -4.42 13.31
C SER A 99 -10.35 -5.71 14.15
N GLN A 100 -10.01 -6.85 13.53
CA GLN A 100 -9.87 -8.12 14.24
C GLN A 100 -8.62 -8.18 15.13
N ILE A 101 -7.61 -7.35 14.87
CA ILE A 101 -6.32 -7.39 15.57
C ILE A 101 -6.00 -6.09 16.33
N THR A 102 -6.62 -4.99 15.98
CA THR A 102 -6.42 -3.71 16.66
C THR A 102 -7.62 -2.77 16.52
N ASN A 103 -7.73 -1.80 17.43
CA ASN A 103 -8.68 -0.68 17.36
C ASN A 103 -7.97 0.68 17.35
N SER A 104 -6.65 0.70 17.22
CA SER A 104 -5.81 1.89 17.25
C SER A 104 -4.86 1.97 16.05
N GLN A 105 -4.25 3.13 15.84
CA GLN A 105 -3.27 3.36 14.76
C GLN A 105 -1.87 2.88 15.20
N ASN A 106 -1.70 1.56 15.27
CA ASN A 106 -0.46 0.91 15.68
C ASN A 106 0.02 -0.19 14.72
N LEU A 107 -0.52 -0.28 13.51
CA LEU A 107 -0.06 -1.26 12.53
C LEU A 107 1.15 -0.75 11.76
N ALA A 108 2.24 -1.51 11.80
CA ALA A 108 3.40 -1.37 10.94
C ALA A 108 3.33 -2.45 9.85
N VAL A 109 3.18 -2.03 8.59
CA VAL A 109 2.92 -2.95 7.49
C VAL A 109 4.16 -3.11 6.62
N ILE A 110 4.50 -4.35 6.24
CA ILE A 110 5.61 -4.62 5.32
C ILE A 110 5.20 -5.66 4.28
N GLY A 111 5.77 -5.58 3.06
CA GLY A 111 5.54 -6.63 2.07
C GLY A 111 6.21 -6.38 0.72
N ASN A 112 6.51 -7.49 0.04
CA ASN A 112 6.85 -7.51 -1.38
C ASN A 112 5.55 -7.71 -2.16
N LEU A 113 4.93 -6.62 -2.63
CA LEU A 113 3.58 -6.64 -3.16
C LEU A 113 3.49 -7.32 -4.53
N PRO A 114 2.50 -8.21 -4.75
CA PRO A 114 2.24 -8.75 -6.07
C PRO A 114 1.85 -7.62 -7.04
N TYR A 115 2.53 -7.56 -8.20
CA TYR A 115 2.45 -6.41 -9.11
C TYR A 115 1.04 -6.09 -9.59
N TYR A 116 0.23 -7.12 -9.84
CA TYR A 116 -1.14 -6.95 -10.31
C TYR A 116 -2.13 -6.43 -9.24
N LEU A 117 -1.78 -6.56 -7.95
CA LEU A 117 -2.60 -6.09 -6.82
C LEU A 117 -2.04 -4.83 -6.15
N THR A 118 -0.88 -4.32 -6.58
CA THR A 118 -0.20 -3.22 -5.90
C THR A 118 -1.13 -2.03 -5.62
N SER A 119 -1.89 -1.57 -6.62
CA SER A 119 -2.81 -0.44 -6.44
C SER A 119 -3.93 -0.76 -5.44
N SER A 120 -4.52 -1.95 -5.51
CA SER A 120 -5.59 -2.37 -4.60
C SER A 120 -5.10 -2.44 -3.15
N ILE A 121 -3.88 -2.98 -2.94
CA ILE A 121 -3.26 -3.05 -1.62
C ILE A 121 -2.97 -1.64 -1.08
N LEU A 122 -2.40 -0.75 -1.89
CA LEU A 122 -2.14 0.63 -1.49
C LEU A 122 -3.42 1.37 -1.11
N PHE A 123 -4.49 1.22 -1.91
CA PHE A 123 -5.79 1.82 -1.56
C PHE A 123 -6.37 1.24 -0.28
N LYS A 124 -6.24 -0.09 -0.06
CA LYS A 124 -6.65 -0.68 1.21
C LYS A 124 -5.89 -0.08 2.40
N LEU A 125 -4.59 0.16 2.28
CA LEU A 125 -3.81 0.82 3.32
C LEU A 125 -4.28 2.27 3.53
N PHE A 126 -4.54 3.02 2.46
CA PHE A 126 -5.06 4.39 2.53
C PHE A 126 -6.45 4.45 3.14
N ASP A 127 -7.36 3.57 2.72
CA ASP A 127 -8.73 3.53 3.24
C ASP A 127 -8.79 3.12 4.73
N ASN A 128 -7.71 2.47 5.23
CA ASN A 128 -7.54 2.02 6.62
C ASN A 128 -6.41 2.75 7.36
N TYR A 129 -6.06 3.97 6.96
CA TYR A 129 -4.98 4.77 7.55
C TYR A 129 -5.13 5.00 9.06
N ASN A 130 -6.35 4.90 9.61
CA ASN A 130 -6.64 5.00 11.03
C ASN A 130 -6.12 3.82 11.86
N PHE A 131 -5.76 2.70 11.21
CA PHE A 131 -5.09 1.57 11.84
C PHE A 131 -3.59 1.55 11.51
N VAL A 132 -3.20 2.03 10.31
CA VAL A 132 -1.84 1.94 9.80
C VAL A 132 -1.02 3.16 10.20
N LYS A 133 0.09 2.93 10.91
CA LYS A 133 1.05 3.95 11.33
C LYS A 133 2.13 4.19 10.27
N ASN A 134 2.70 3.11 9.74
CA ASN A 134 3.68 3.16 8.66
C ASN A 134 3.62 1.90 7.79
N ALA A 135 4.13 2.00 6.56
CA ALA A 135 4.23 0.86 5.67
C ALA A 135 5.55 0.87 4.89
N VAL A 136 6.21 -0.29 4.81
CA VAL A 136 7.37 -0.53 3.94
C VAL A 136 6.97 -1.48 2.85
N VAL A 137 6.80 -0.97 1.62
CA VAL A 137 6.29 -1.77 0.51
C VAL A 137 7.29 -1.81 -0.64
N MET A 138 7.48 -3.00 -1.20
CA MET A 138 8.23 -3.20 -2.41
C MET A 138 7.27 -3.33 -3.59
N VAL A 139 7.44 -2.43 -4.58
CA VAL A 139 6.55 -2.30 -5.73
C VAL A 139 7.36 -2.15 -7.02
N GLN A 140 6.72 -2.32 -8.18
CA GLN A 140 7.38 -2.01 -9.46
C GLN A 140 7.87 -0.57 -9.49
N LYS A 141 9.04 -0.34 -10.09
CA LYS A 141 9.67 0.99 -10.20
C LYS A 141 8.73 2.03 -10.83
N GLU A 142 7.91 1.63 -11.80
CA GLU A 142 6.93 2.53 -12.42
C GLU A 142 5.87 3.00 -11.42
N VAL A 143 5.30 2.08 -10.62
CA VAL A 143 4.31 2.42 -9.58
C VAL A 143 4.94 3.33 -8.54
N ALA A 144 6.15 3.02 -8.10
CA ALA A 144 6.89 3.87 -7.17
C ALA A 144 7.14 5.28 -7.73
N ASN A 145 7.54 5.37 -9.01
CA ASN A 145 7.75 6.67 -9.68
C ASN A 145 6.45 7.46 -9.82
N ARG A 146 5.31 6.78 -10.01
CA ARG A 146 3.99 7.43 -10.01
C ARG A 146 3.65 8.00 -8.64
N LEU A 147 3.90 7.25 -7.55
CA LEU A 147 3.70 7.73 -6.17
C LEU A 147 4.59 8.91 -5.80
N LEU A 148 5.79 8.96 -6.37
CA LEU A 148 6.79 10.03 -6.16
C LEU A 148 6.62 11.21 -7.15
N SER A 149 5.65 11.14 -8.08
CA SER A 149 5.52 12.14 -9.13
C SER A 149 4.92 13.44 -8.59
N SER A 150 5.44 14.58 -9.12
CA SER A 150 4.82 15.90 -8.97
C SER A 150 3.62 16.09 -9.89
N THR A 151 2.81 17.12 -9.62
CA THR A 151 1.61 17.48 -10.37
C THR A 151 1.87 17.73 -11.86
N ASP A 152 3.07 18.17 -12.22
CA ASP A 152 3.42 18.59 -13.59
C ASP A 152 3.87 17.45 -14.50
N THR A 153 3.70 16.20 -14.05
CA THR A 153 4.15 15.04 -14.83
C THR A 153 2.98 14.22 -15.38
N LYS A 154 3.19 13.57 -16.54
CA LYS A 154 2.22 12.60 -17.10
C LYS A 154 1.97 11.39 -16.18
N LEU A 155 2.83 11.17 -15.19
CA LEU A 155 2.72 10.10 -14.21
C LEU A 155 1.73 10.44 -13.08
N TYR A 156 1.38 11.73 -12.92
CA TYR A 156 0.42 12.17 -11.92
C TYR A 156 -0.94 11.50 -12.09
N GLY A 157 -1.53 11.08 -10.99
CA GLY A 157 -2.78 10.33 -11.01
C GLY A 157 -3.37 10.12 -9.62
N ILE A 158 -4.31 9.20 -9.49
CA ILE A 158 -5.05 8.96 -8.24
C ILE A 158 -4.13 8.54 -7.08
N LEU A 159 -3.11 7.72 -7.33
CA LEU A 159 -2.22 7.21 -6.27
C LEU A 159 -1.42 8.30 -5.54
N PRO A 160 -0.72 9.24 -6.23
CA PRO A 160 -0.04 10.33 -5.53
C PRO A 160 -1.00 11.28 -4.83
N ILE A 161 -2.22 11.49 -5.36
CA ILE A 161 -3.25 12.27 -4.68
C ILE A 161 -3.70 11.57 -3.40
N ALA A 162 -4.02 10.27 -3.47
CA ALA A 162 -4.39 9.50 -2.29
C ALA A 162 -3.28 9.54 -1.23
N LEU A 163 -2.02 9.32 -1.64
CA LEU A 163 -0.88 9.40 -0.75
C LEU A 163 -0.82 10.76 -0.02
N SER A 164 -1.01 11.88 -0.74
CA SER A 164 -0.96 13.21 -0.12
C SER A 164 -2.05 13.47 0.94
N PHE A 165 -3.19 12.76 0.84
CA PHE A 165 -4.25 12.84 1.85
C PHE A 165 -3.97 11.99 3.10
N TYR A 166 -3.29 10.86 2.94
CA TYR A 166 -3.19 9.85 3.99
C TYR A 166 -1.79 9.70 4.58
N GLY A 167 -0.75 10.21 3.89
CA GLY A 167 0.61 10.04 4.36
C GLY A 167 1.66 10.64 3.44
N LYS A 168 2.93 10.30 3.71
CA LYS A 168 4.07 10.74 2.91
C LYS A 168 5.11 9.63 2.78
N ILE A 169 5.85 9.63 1.67
CA ILE A 169 7.02 8.76 1.50
C ILE A 169 8.20 9.41 2.24
N THR A 170 8.80 8.68 3.17
CA THR A 170 9.95 9.12 3.97
C THR A 170 11.27 8.67 3.37
N THR A 171 11.32 7.46 2.83
CA THR A 171 12.53 6.85 2.26
C THR A 171 12.19 5.97 1.08
N SER A 172 13.11 5.87 0.12
CA SER A 172 12.99 4.91 -0.97
C SER A 172 14.35 4.46 -1.50
N PHE A 173 14.43 3.21 -2.00
CA PHE A 173 15.61 2.71 -2.71
C PHE A 173 15.25 1.73 -3.83
N ASN A 174 16.13 1.62 -4.85
CA ASN A 174 15.91 0.73 -5.97
C ASN A 174 16.27 -0.71 -5.63
N VAL A 175 15.56 -1.67 -6.22
CA VAL A 175 15.80 -3.11 -6.11
C VAL A 175 15.91 -3.69 -7.52
N PRO A 176 17.09 -4.20 -7.92
CA PRO A 176 17.30 -4.81 -9.21
C PRO A 176 16.43 -6.07 -9.41
N ALA A 177 16.07 -6.36 -10.67
CA ALA A 177 15.25 -7.51 -11.00
C ALA A 177 15.88 -8.86 -10.63
N TYR A 178 17.23 -8.97 -10.66
CA TYR A 178 17.93 -10.19 -10.28
C TYR A 178 17.81 -10.56 -8.79
N CYS A 179 17.34 -9.64 -7.95
CA CYS A 179 17.06 -9.92 -6.53
C CYS A 179 15.81 -10.80 -6.31
N PHE A 180 15.15 -11.22 -7.40
CA PHE A 180 13.91 -12.01 -7.34
C PHE A 180 14.00 -13.31 -8.13
N TYR A 181 13.19 -14.29 -7.71
CA TYR A 181 12.94 -15.53 -8.45
C TYR A 181 11.42 -15.85 -8.50
N PRO A 182 10.83 -16.04 -9.72
CA PRO A 182 11.43 -15.76 -11.04
C PRO A 182 11.84 -14.31 -11.17
N GLN A 183 12.86 -14.04 -11.99
CA GLN A 183 13.28 -12.67 -12.25
C GLN A 183 12.19 -11.93 -13.04
N PRO A 184 11.65 -10.80 -12.53
CA PRO A 184 10.68 -9.98 -13.28
C PRO A 184 11.36 -9.22 -14.42
N ASN A 185 10.58 -8.77 -15.40
CA ASN A 185 11.07 -7.97 -16.53
C ASN A 185 11.40 -6.53 -16.15
N VAL A 186 11.04 -6.09 -14.95
CA VAL A 186 11.20 -4.69 -14.49
C VAL A 186 11.85 -4.65 -13.12
N HIS A 187 12.56 -3.56 -12.84
CA HIS A 187 13.09 -3.29 -11.51
C HIS A 187 11.96 -2.97 -10.54
N SER A 188 12.24 -3.15 -9.27
CA SER A 188 11.39 -2.74 -8.15
C SER A 188 11.98 -1.55 -7.41
N LYS A 189 11.19 -0.99 -6.51
CA LYS A 189 11.62 0.01 -5.53
C LYS A 189 10.93 -0.27 -4.21
N VAL A 190 11.68 -0.17 -3.12
CA VAL A 190 11.14 -0.12 -1.77
C VAL A 190 10.74 1.32 -1.47
N LEU A 191 9.56 1.50 -0.87
CA LEU A 191 9.04 2.76 -0.36
C LEU A 191 8.72 2.60 1.12
N SER A 192 9.20 3.52 1.95
CA SER A 192 8.71 3.70 3.32
C SER A 192 7.70 4.83 3.33
N VAL A 193 6.50 4.54 3.81
CA VAL A 193 5.36 5.46 3.89
C VAL A 193 5.02 5.67 5.36
N SER A 194 4.99 6.91 5.82
CA SER A 194 4.46 7.30 7.12
C SER A 194 3.05 7.84 6.94
N PHE A 195 2.08 7.29 7.67
CA PHE A 195 0.69 7.74 7.63
C PHE A 195 0.46 8.89 8.60
N TYR A 196 -0.41 9.83 8.24
CA TYR A 196 -0.82 10.90 9.14
C TYR A 196 -1.63 10.33 10.31
N ARG A 197 -1.59 11.00 11.45
CA ARG A 197 -2.40 10.59 12.60
C ARG A 197 -3.89 10.70 12.27
N ALA A 198 -4.68 9.84 12.89
CA ALA A 198 -6.13 9.86 12.70
C ALA A 198 -6.76 11.22 13.08
N ASP A 199 -6.12 11.96 13.99
CA ASP A 199 -6.55 13.29 14.43
C ASP A 199 -6.16 14.41 13.44
N ASP A 200 -5.16 14.17 12.58
CA ASP A 200 -4.72 15.11 11.53
C ASP A 200 -5.55 14.97 10.23
N LYS A 201 -6.78 14.47 10.35
CA LYS A 201 -7.65 14.21 9.20
C LYS A 201 -7.88 15.44 8.34
N VAL A 202 -7.68 15.27 7.02
CA VAL A 202 -8.29 16.18 6.06
C VAL A 202 -9.81 15.96 6.13
N PRO A 203 -10.60 16.98 6.51
CA PRO A 203 -12.06 16.86 6.53
C PRO A 203 -12.60 16.36 5.18
N HIS A 204 -13.60 15.47 5.22
CA HIS A 204 -14.21 14.91 4.01
C HIS A 204 -13.25 14.16 3.05
N SER A 205 -12.15 13.62 3.57
CA SER A 205 -11.13 12.93 2.75
C SER A 205 -11.71 11.78 1.92
N LYS A 206 -12.67 11.02 2.46
CA LYS A 206 -13.33 9.93 1.73
C LYS A 206 -14.17 10.44 0.56
N GLU A 207 -14.96 11.47 0.79
CA GLU A 207 -15.81 12.11 -0.23
C GLU A 207 -14.94 12.73 -1.33
N ILE A 208 -13.89 13.44 -0.95
CA ILE A 208 -12.92 14.03 -1.90
C ILE A 208 -12.25 12.91 -2.73
N MET A 209 -11.81 11.81 -2.10
CA MET A 209 -11.19 10.71 -2.83
C MET A 209 -12.18 10.00 -3.77
N ASN A 210 -13.45 9.90 -3.41
CA ASN A 210 -14.49 9.38 -4.32
C ASN A 210 -14.67 10.30 -5.53
N MET A 211 -14.73 11.61 -5.31
CA MET A 211 -14.75 12.61 -6.38
C MET A 211 -13.52 12.49 -7.29
N VAL A 212 -12.32 12.42 -6.72
CA VAL A 212 -11.07 12.25 -7.45
C VAL A 212 -11.08 10.97 -8.30
N LYS A 213 -11.53 9.83 -7.74
CA LYS A 213 -11.64 8.55 -8.47
C LYS A 213 -12.56 8.69 -9.70
N LEU A 214 -13.71 9.36 -9.57
CA LEU A 214 -14.67 9.56 -10.67
C LEU A 214 -14.14 10.54 -11.73
N ILE A 215 -13.51 11.62 -11.33
CA ILE A 215 -12.90 12.58 -12.25
C ILE A 215 -11.78 11.91 -13.08
N PHE A 216 -10.92 11.12 -12.45
CA PHE A 216 -9.83 10.42 -13.15
C PHE A 216 -10.28 9.30 -14.09
N GLN A 217 -11.51 8.76 -13.93
CA GLN A 217 -12.10 7.87 -14.95
C GLN A 217 -12.33 8.61 -16.27
N GLN A 218 -12.47 9.94 -16.23
CA GLN A 218 -12.71 10.80 -17.39
C GLN A 218 -11.48 11.65 -17.73
N ARG A 219 -10.26 11.18 -17.45
CA ARG A 219 -8.98 11.90 -17.58
C ARG A 219 -8.74 12.64 -18.93
N ARG A 220 -9.44 12.26 -20.00
CA ARG A 220 -9.36 12.91 -21.31
C ARG A 220 -10.35 14.07 -21.49
N LYS A 221 -11.27 14.28 -20.56
CA LYS A 221 -12.20 15.41 -20.56
C LYS A 221 -11.62 16.58 -19.76
N LYS A 222 -12.09 17.79 -20.03
CA LYS A 222 -11.84 18.94 -19.16
C LYS A 222 -12.31 18.62 -17.73
N LEU A 223 -11.61 19.14 -16.73
CA LEU A 223 -11.94 18.92 -15.33
C LEU A 223 -13.36 19.43 -14.99
N SER A 224 -13.76 20.59 -15.56
CA SER A 224 -15.12 21.11 -15.42
C SER A 224 -16.19 20.10 -15.80
N ASN A 225 -16.06 19.46 -16.98
CA ASN A 225 -17.06 18.48 -17.45
C ASN A 225 -17.07 17.19 -16.61
N ALA A 226 -15.92 16.78 -16.08
CA ALA A 226 -15.83 15.62 -15.22
C ALA A 226 -16.44 15.91 -13.83
N LEU A 227 -16.21 17.12 -13.30
CA LEU A 227 -16.77 17.59 -12.03
C LEU A 227 -18.29 17.78 -12.14
N GLU A 228 -18.79 18.36 -13.24
CA GLU A 228 -20.22 18.49 -13.51
C GLU A 228 -20.94 17.12 -13.45
N SER A 229 -20.37 16.11 -14.11
CA SER A 229 -20.89 14.75 -14.08
C SER A 229 -20.96 14.17 -12.66
N TYR A 230 -19.94 14.46 -11.84
CA TYR A 230 -19.92 14.03 -10.44
C TYR A 230 -20.98 14.76 -9.60
N LEU A 231 -21.05 16.09 -9.69
CA LEU A 231 -22.02 16.92 -8.94
C LEU A 231 -23.44 16.54 -9.30
N TYR A 232 -23.71 16.31 -10.59
CA TYR A 232 -25.01 15.81 -11.04
C TYR A 232 -25.39 14.48 -10.37
N SER A 233 -24.45 13.55 -10.25
CA SER A 233 -24.68 12.28 -9.56
C SER A 233 -24.96 12.43 -8.05
N CYS A 234 -24.54 13.55 -7.46
CA CYS A 234 -24.80 13.93 -6.07
C CYS A 234 -26.07 14.78 -5.92
N GLY A 235 -26.81 15.07 -7.02
CA GLY A 235 -27.99 15.94 -7.00
C GLY A 235 -27.66 17.43 -6.85
N ILE A 236 -26.42 17.82 -7.14
CA ILE A 236 -25.92 19.20 -7.04
C ILE A 236 -25.85 19.80 -8.44
N ASP A 237 -26.49 20.96 -8.64
CA ASP A 237 -26.37 21.72 -9.88
C ASP A 237 -24.99 22.36 -9.99
N PHE A 238 -24.30 22.13 -11.12
CA PHE A 238 -22.93 22.62 -11.35
C PHE A 238 -22.87 24.15 -11.32
N LYS A 239 -23.88 24.84 -11.87
CA LYS A 239 -23.91 26.31 -11.91
C LYS A 239 -24.03 26.89 -10.51
N VAL A 240 -24.91 26.31 -9.67
CA VAL A 240 -25.05 26.72 -8.26
C VAL A 240 -23.77 26.49 -7.48
N PHE A 241 -23.12 25.34 -7.67
CA PHE A 241 -21.82 25.04 -7.08
C PHE A 241 -20.74 26.04 -7.53
N TYR A 242 -20.67 26.32 -8.82
CA TYR A 242 -19.72 27.26 -9.43
C TYR A 242 -19.92 28.69 -8.90
N ASP A 243 -21.18 29.18 -8.89
CA ASP A 243 -21.52 30.53 -8.41
C ASP A 243 -21.17 30.69 -6.92
N ASN A 244 -21.41 29.66 -6.10
CA ASN A 244 -21.01 29.64 -4.69
C ASN A 244 -19.50 29.68 -4.48
N LEU A 245 -18.73 28.97 -5.31
CA LEU A 245 -17.26 29.03 -5.28
C LEU A 245 -16.75 30.43 -5.62
N MET A 246 -17.34 31.08 -6.62
CA MET A 246 -16.96 32.42 -7.06
C MET A 246 -17.29 33.49 -6.04
N GLN A 247 -18.43 33.39 -5.35
CA GLN A 247 -18.86 34.34 -4.34
C GLN A 247 -17.97 34.29 -3.07
N ASN A 248 -17.46 33.10 -2.72
CA ASN A 248 -16.67 32.93 -1.51
C ASN A 248 -15.20 33.37 -1.62
N GLN A 249 -14.73 33.89 -2.74
CA GLN A 249 -13.40 34.49 -3.03
C GLN A 249 -12.16 33.75 -2.44
N GLN A 250 -12.33 32.55 -1.91
CA GLN A 250 -11.27 31.87 -1.17
C GLN A 250 -10.25 31.12 -2.03
N TYR A 251 -10.55 30.84 -3.28
CA TYR A 251 -9.61 30.11 -4.17
C TYR A 251 -9.79 30.53 -5.64
N ASN A 252 -8.73 30.98 -6.26
CA ASN A 252 -8.62 31.15 -7.73
C ASN A 252 -8.46 29.76 -8.40
N ILE A 253 -9.33 28.81 -8.01
CA ILE A 253 -9.31 27.42 -8.50
C ILE A 253 -9.62 27.38 -10.00
N LEU A 254 -10.31 28.38 -10.53
CA LEU A 254 -10.83 28.39 -11.90
C LEU A 254 -9.79 28.69 -12.97
N GLU A 255 -8.70 29.39 -12.66
CA GLU A 255 -7.57 29.51 -13.59
C GLU A 255 -6.91 28.16 -13.89
N TYR A 256 -7.10 27.15 -13.03
CA TYR A 256 -6.64 25.78 -13.26
C TYR A 256 -7.65 24.90 -14.01
N PHE A 257 -8.93 25.31 -14.12
CA PHE A 257 -9.97 24.53 -14.79
C PHE A 257 -9.97 24.69 -16.31
N ASP A 258 -9.42 25.78 -16.84
CA ASP A 258 -9.46 26.13 -18.27
C ASP A 258 -8.10 25.91 -19.00
N LYS A 259 -7.05 25.50 -18.32
CA LYS A 259 -5.77 25.07 -18.89
C LYS A 259 -5.70 23.57 -19.00
#